data_80c7ce81306c6906b9384b13903d0afd
#
_entry.id   80c7ce81306c6906b9384b13903d0afd
#
_cell.length_a   1.000
_cell.length_b   1.000
_cell.length_c   1.000
_cell.angle_alpha   90.00
_cell.angle_beta   90.00
_cell.angle_gamma   90.00
#
_symmetry.space_group_name_H-M   'P 1'
#
loop_
_entity.id
_entity.type
_entity.pdbx_description
1 polymer ?
#
loop_
_entity_poly.entity_id
_entity_poly.type
_entity_poly.pdbx_seq_one_letter_code
_entity_poly.pdbx_strand_id
1 'polypeptide(L)'
;LEASFWSVSFQSRVGFAKWLSPYTDEEIVKLAKSDTGVLDVISPGFAVDCLETIEEINIQYKELFIEEGGKNLRYIPSLNDGKSNIELFKSIILEELGSWAEEPPSRPEQQLAAAQRAKAMGAK
;
A
#
# COMPACT_ATOMS: atom_id res chain seq x y z
N LEU A 1 -0.09 -16.50 -14.01
CA LEU A 1 -0.96 -17.36 -13.17
C LEU A 1 -2.28 -17.57 -13.91
N GLU A 2 -2.79 -18.80 -13.89
CA GLU A 2 -4.14 -19.07 -14.40
C GLU A 2 -5.17 -18.42 -13.48
N ALA A 3 -6.30 -17.95 -14.05
CA ALA A 3 -7.34 -17.24 -13.32
C ALA A 3 -7.97 -18.06 -12.17
N SER A 4 -7.87 -19.39 -12.23
CA SER A 4 -8.33 -20.31 -11.19
C SER A 4 -7.47 -20.29 -9.91
N PHE A 5 -6.26 -19.73 -9.97
CA PHE A 5 -5.32 -19.74 -8.83
C PHE A 5 -5.26 -18.42 -8.06
N TRP A 6 -6.04 -17.43 -8.45
CA TRP A 6 -6.07 -16.16 -7.73
C TRP A 6 -7.46 -15.53 -7.72
N SER A 7 -7.72 -14.75 -6.71
CA SER A 7 -8.93 -13.94 -6.58
C SER A 7 -8.59 -12.58 -5.99
N VAL A 8 -9.53 -11.64 -6.13
CA VAL A 8 -9.41 -10.30 -5.55
C VAL A 8 -10.46 -10.14 -4.47
N SER A 9 -10.07 -9.59 -3.34
CA SER A 9 -10.97 -9.23 -2.24
C SER A 9 -10.56 -7.89 -1.63
N PHE A 10 -11.45 -7.32 -0.81
CA PHE A 10 -11.28 -5.99 -0.26
C PHE A 10 -11.30 -6.05 1.27
N GLN A 11 -10.22 -5.56 1.88
CA GLN A 11 -9.98 -5.55 3.31
C GLN A 11 -10.34 -4.21 3.96
N SER A 12 -10.15 -4.12 5.28
CA SER A 12 -10.17 -2.87 6.05
C SER A 12 -11.48 -2.11 5.94
N ARG A 13 -12.59 -2.83 6.04
CA ARG A 13 -13.93 -2.24 6.03
C ARG A 13 -14.10 -1.27 7.22
N VAL A 14 -14.38 0.01 6.91
CA VAL A 14 -14.54 1.07 7.91
C VAL A 14 -15.95 1.68 7.83
N GLY A 15 -16.57 1.84 9.00
CA GLY A 15 -17.86 2.51 9.16
C GLY A 15 -19.06 1.69 8.68
N PHE A 16 -20.19 2.39 8.45
CA PHE A 16 -21.48 1.77 8.10
C PHE A 16 -21.79 1.80 6.60
N ALA A 17 -20.95 2.42 5.80
CA ALA A 17 -21.13 2.48 4.36
C ALA A 17 -20.86 1.11 3.72
N LYS A 18 -21.56 0.83 2.61
CA LYS A 18 -21.31 -0.37 1.83
C LYS A 18 -19.89 -0.33 1.29
N TRP A 19 -19.07 -1.32 1.66
CA TRP A 19 -17.72 -1.48 1.19
C TRP A 19 -17.66 -2.23 -0.14
N LEU A 20 -16.51 -2.19 -0.81
CA LEU A 20 -16.27 -3.03 -1.99
C LEU A 20 -16.30 -4.50 -1.58
N SER A 21 -16.79 -5.36 -2.48
CA SER A 21 -16.89 -6.80 -2.25
C SER A 21 -16.21 -7.57 -3.39
N PRO A 22 -15.81 -8.83 -3.17
CA PRO A 22 -16.00 -9.64 -1.96
C PRO A 22 -15.14 -9.15 -0.79
N TYR A 23 -15.59 -9.41 0.44
CA TYR A 23 -14.85 -9.08 1.65
C TYR A 23 -13.75 -10.10 1.91
N THR A 24 -12.57 -9.63 2.37
CA THR A 24 -11.40 -10.49 2.53
C THR A 24 -11.59 -11.53 3.63
N ASP A 25 -12.19 -11.18 4.75
CA ASP A 25 -12.52 -12.10 5.85
C ASP A 25 -13.41 -13.25 5.38
N GLU A 26 -14.47 -12.94 4.60
CA GLU A 26 -15.39 -13.94 4.05
C GLU A 26 -14.70 -14.88 3.03
N GLU A 27 -13.87 -14.33 2.15
CA GLU A 27 -13.12 -15.13 1.17
C GLU A 27 -12.07 -16.02 1.85
N ILE A 28 -11.43 -15.56 2.92
CA ILE A 28 -10.47 -16.36 3.70
C ILE A 28 -11.18 -17.55 4.35
N VAL A 29 -12.34 -17.37 4.97
CA VAL A 29 -13.14 -18.45 5.55
C VAL A 29 -13.57 -19.46 4.48
N LYS A 30 -14.02 -18.98 3.34
CA LYS A 30 -14.42 -19.82 2.20
C LYS A 30 -13.26 -20.65 1.68
N LEU A 31 -12.08 -20.05 1.50
CA LEU A 31 -10.88 -20.73 1.04
C LEU A 31 -10.34 -21.74 2.07
N ALA A 32 -10.40 -21.41 3.37
CA ALA A 32 -10.01 -22.31 4.44
C ALA A 32 -10.87 -23.60 4.46
N LYS A 33 -12.17 -23.48 4.18
CA LYS A 33 -13.12 -24.62 4.10
C LYS A 33 -13.06 -25.39 2.80
N SER A 34 -12.31 -24.91 1.81
CA SER A 34 -12.01 -25.65 0.59
C SER A 34 -10.74 -26.50 0.80
N ASP A 35 -10.31 -27.24 -0.23
CA ASP A 35 -9.04 -27.96 -0.18
C ASP A 35 -7.79 -27.03 -0.28
N THR A 36 -7.93 -25.74 -0.09
CA THR A 36 -6.83 -24.78 -0.11
C THR A 36 -5.98 -24.95 1.14
N GLY A 37 -4.88 -25.68 1.05
CA GLY A 37 -4.00 -25.91 2.20
C GLY A 37 -3.13 -24.72 2.55
N VAL A 38 -2.65 -23.97 1.55
CA VAL A 38 -1.78 -22.81 1.72
C VAL A 38 -2.32 -21.65 0.89
N LEU A 39 -2.42 -20.48 1.49
CA LEU A 39 -2.88 -19.25 0.86
C LEU A 39 -1.77 -18.21 0.88
N ASP A 40 -1.42 -17.65 -0.28
CA ASP A 40 -0.53 -16.50 -0.41
C ASP A 40 -1.38 -15.24 -0.57
N VAL A 41 -1.10 -14.22 0.23
CA VAL A 41 -1.84 -12.95 0.19
C VAL A 41 -0.87 -11.80 -0.08
N ILE A 42 -1.22 -10.96 -1.05
CA ILE A 42 -0.53 -9.71 -1.36
C ILE A 42 -1.50 -8.55 -1.27
N SER A 43 -1.03 -7.39 -0.88
CA SER A 43 -1.80 -6.14 -0.80
C SER A 43 -1.24 -5.09 -1.76
N PRO A 44 -1.54 -5.18 -3.07
CA PRO A 44 -0.90 -4.32 -4.07
C PRO A 44 -1.29 -2.84 -3.96
N GLY A 45 -2.33 -2.53 -3.19
CA GLY A 45 -2.73 -1.14 -2.88
C GLY A 45 -1.81 -0.43 -1.87
N PHE A 46 -0.91 -1.18 -1.22
CA PHE A 46 0.00 -0.64 -0.20
C PHE A 46 1.45 -0.68 -0.72
N ALA A 47 2.06 0.50 -0.86
CA ALA A 47 3.47 0.61 -1.23
C ALA A 47 4.41 0.26 -0.07
N VAL A 48 3.93 0.42 1.17
CA VAL A 48 4.63 0.10 2.42
C VAL A 48 3.70 -0.65 3.35
N ASP A 49 4.27 -1.49 4.21
CA ASP A 49 3.53 -2.20 5.24
C ASP A 49 2.99 -1.24 6.31
N CYS A 50 1.79 -1.52 6.77
CA CYS A 50 1.07 -0.75 7.77
C CYS A 50 0.25 -1.70 8.67
N LEU A 51 -0.59 -1.17 9.54
CA LEU A 51 -1.45 -1.99 10.41
C LEU A 51 -2.37 -2.91 9.62
N GLU A 52 -2.91 -2.41 8.51
CA GLU A 52 -3.82 -3.15 7.64
C GLU A 52 -3.14 -4.33 6.93
N THR A 53 -1.83 -4.32 6.79
CA THR A 53 -1.09 -5.42 6.17
C THR A 53 -0.44 -6.33 7.21
N ILE A 54 0.17 -5.78 8.25
CA ILE A 54 0.91 -6.55 9.25
C ILE A 54 -0.05 -7.16 10.27
N GLU A 55 -0.96 -6.37 10.81
CA GLU A 55 -1.84 -6.81 11.89
C GLU A 55 -3.10 -7.49 11.32
N GLU A 56 -3.83 -6.83 10.41
CA GLU A 56 -5.07 -7.39 9.88
C GLU A 56 -4.80 -8.65 9.03
N ILE A 57 -3.87 -8.59 8.05
CA ILE A 57 -3.65 -9.73 7.15
C ILE A 57 -2.72 -10.78 7.77
N ASN A 58 -1.51 -10.36 8.17
CA ASN A 58 -0.47 -11.31 8.54
C ASN A 58 -0.68 -11.92 9.93
N ILE A 59 -1.52 -11.31 10.78
CA ILE A 59 -1.85 -11.84 12.12
C ILE A 59 -3.31 -12.32 12.11
N GLN A 60 -4.29 -11.42 12.08
CA GLN A 60 -5.71 -11.78 12.27
C GLN A 60 -6.23 -12.73 11.19
N TYR A 61 -6.02 -12.42 9.91
CA TYR A 61 -6.51 -13.28 8.83
C TYR A 61 -5.75 -14.59 8.73
N LYS A 62 -4.49 -14.62 9.13
CA LYS A 62 -3.74 -15.86 9.24
C LYS A 62 -4.30 -16.76 10.35
N GLU A 63 -4.60 -16.21 11.52
CA GLU A 63 -5.25 -16.94 12.61
C GLU A 63 -6.60 -17.46 12.16
N LEU A 64 -7.45 -16.61 11.60
CA LEU A 64 -8.76 -16.96 11.05
C LEU A 64 -8.66 -18.10 10.02
N PHE A 65 -7.71 -18.04 9.08
CA PHE A 65 -7.52 -19.08 8.07
C PHE A 65 -7.20 -20.45 8.69
N ILE A 66 -6.33 -20.47 9.71
CA ILE A 66 -5.93 -21.68 10.40
C ILE A 66 -7.10 -22.23 11.24
N GLU A 67 -7.82 -21.38 11.96
CA GLU A 67 -8.98 -21.76 12.78
C GLU A 67 -10.11 -22.37 11.94
N GLU A 68 -10.30 -21.88 10.71
CA GLU A 68 -11.32 -22.35 9.79
C GLU A 68 -10.90 -23.58 8.95
N GLY A 69 -9.69 -24.13 9.21
CA GLY A 69 -9.23 -25.41 8.63
C GLY A 69 -8.10 -25.30 7.59
N GLY A 70 -7.66 -24.12 7.26
CA GLY A 70 -6.47 -23.91 6.42
C GLY A 70 -5.18 -24.32 7.12
N LYS A 71 -4.13 -24.64 6.37
CA LYS A 71 -2.85 -25.06 6.96
C LYS A 71 -1.90 -23.91 7.22
N ASN A 72 -1.83 -22.96 6.30
CA ASN A 72 -0.95 -21.79 6.44
C ASN A 72 -1.39 -20.66 5.51
N LEU A 73 -1.37 -19.42 6.03
CA LEU A 73 -1.46 -18.19 5.24
C LEU A 73 -0.10 -17.51 5.27
N ARG A 74 0.41 -17.13 4.10
CA ARG A 74 1.66 -16.41 3.93
C ARG A 74 1.34 -15.02 3.38
N TYR A 75 1.59 -14.01 4.18
CA TYR A 75 1.56 -12.63 3.70
C TYR A 75 2.86 -12.32 2.95
N ILE A 76 2.74 -11.79 1.73
CA ILE A 76 3.88 -11.30 0.96
C ILE A 76 4.00 -9.81 1.24
N PRO A 77 5.09 -9.36 1.91
CA PRO A 77 5.26 -7.97 2.32
C PRO A 77 5.18 -6.99 1.16
N SER A 78 4.74 -5.79 1.46
CA SER A 78 4.81 -4.65 0.55
C SER A 78 6.26 -4.36 0.14
N LEU A 79 6.47 -3.56 -0.89
CA LEU A 79 7.81 -3.27 -1.40
C LEU A 79 8.68 -2.46 -0.42
N ASN A 80 8.05 -1.73 0.50
CA ASN A 80 8.70 -0.96 1.57
C ASN A 80 9.83 -0.04 1.03
N ASP A 81 10.94 0.06 1.75
CA ASP A 81 12.11 0.86 1.40
C ASP A 81 13.12 0.12 0.51
N GLY A 82 12.70 -0.96 -0.12
CA GLY A 82 13.53 -1.72 -1.05
C GLY A 82 14.07 -0.83 -2.18
N LYS A 83 15.35 -1.03 -2.54
CA LYS A 83 16.02 -0.21 -3.56
C LYS A 83 15.22 -0.07 -4.85
N SER A 84 14.63 -1.15 -5.34
CA SER A 84 13.82 -1.14 -6.58
C SER A 84 12.57 -0.28 -6.43
N ASN A 85 11.94 -0.27 -5.25
CA ASN A 85 10.78 0.57 -4.97
C ASN A 85 11.14 2.05 -4.91
N ILE A 86 12.25 2.38 -4.27
CA ILE A 86 12.78 3.76 -4.24
C ILE A 86 13.08 4.26 -5.64
N GLU A 87 13.74 3.47 -6.49
CA GLU A 87 14.04 3.86 -7.87
C GLU A 87 12.75 4.00 -8.72
N LEU A 88 11.74 3.14 -8.49
CA LEU A 88 10.43 3.28 -9.13
C LEU A 88 9.77 4.60 -8.78
N PHE A 89 9.63 4.92 -7.48
CA PHE A 89 9.05 6.20 -7.05
C PHE A 89 9.83 7.39 -7.57
N LYS A 90 11.15 7.33 -7.53
CA LYS A 90 12.01 8.37 -8.10
C LYS A 90 11.72 8.59 -9.59
N SER A 91 11.59 7.53 -10.38
CA SER A 91 11.29 7.66 -11.81
C SER A 91 9.93 8.31 -12.07
N ILE A 92 8.90 7.87 -11.34
CA ILE A 92 7.55 8.44 -11.44
C ILE A 92 7.56 9.93 -11.03
N ILE A 93 8.20 10.25 -9.92
CA ILE A 93 8.29 11.65 -9.44
C ILE A 93 9.00 12.53 -10.46
N LEU A 94 10.12 12.08 -11.01
CA LEU A 94 10.86 12.87 -12.02
C LEU A 94 10.06 13.05 -13.31
N GLU A 95 9.31 12.03 -13.72
CA GLU A 95 8.42 12.11 -14.87
C GLU A 95 7.30 13.15 -14.65
N GLU A 96 6.65 13.11 -13.51
CA GLU A 96 5.56 14.05 -13.17
C GLU A 96 6.06 15.48 -12.91
N LEU A 97 7.24 15.65 -12.34
CA LEU A 97 7.86 16.97 -12.15
C LEU A 97 8.22 17.64 -13.47
N GLY A 98 8.58 16.86 -14.52
CA GLY A 98 8.94 17.39 -15.82
C GLY A 98 9.99 18.51 -15.71
N SER A 99 9.69 19.67 -16.27
CA SER A 99 10.59 20.83 -16.29
C SER A 99 10.92 21.40 -14.90
N TRP A 100 10.13 21.11 -13.88
CA TRP A 100 10.45 21.54 -12.50
C TRP A 100 11.69 20.86 -11.95
N ALA A 101 11.98 19.63 -12.41
CA ALA A 101 13.21 18.93 -12.03
C ALA A 101 14.46 19.51 -12.68
N GLU A 102 14.28 20.26 -13.80
CA GLU A 102 15.36 20.84 -14.60
C GLU A 102 15.60 22.33 -14.27
N GLU A 103 14.76 22.96 -13.43
CA GLU A 103 14.96 24.34 -13.06
C GLU A 103 16.29 24.50 -12.29
N PRO A 104 17.19 25.39 -12.75
CA PRO A 104 18.40 25.67 -12.03
C PRO A 104 18.06 26.23 -10.65
N PRO A 105 18.90 25.95 -9.62
CA PRO A 105 18.65 26.45 -8.29
C PRO A 105 18.50 27.97 -8.35
N SER A 106 17.40 28.47 -7.78
CA SER A 106 17.08 29.90 -7.80
C SER A 106 18.29 30.71 -7.27
N ARG A 107 18.63 31.81 -7.97
CA ARG A 107 19.74 32.68 -7.57
C ARG A 107 19.52 33.16 -6.12
N PRO A 108 20.62 33.37 -5.32
CA PRO A 108 20.49 33.81 -3.93
C PRO A 108 19.57 35.00 -3.71
N GLU A 109 19.57 35.95 -4.64
CA GLU A 109 18.67 37.11 -4.65
C GLU A 109 17.19 36.73 -4.77
N GLN A 110 16.87 35.72 -5.61
CA GLN A 110 15.50 35.21 -5.77
C GLN A 110 15.03 34.45 -4.52
N GLN A 111 15.93 33.71 -3.87
CA GLN A 111 15.65 33.04 -2.58
C GLN A 111 15.38 34.05 -1.48
N LEU A 112 16.18 35.11 -1.38
CA LEU A 112 16.01 36.20 -0.41
C LEU A 112 14.67 36.90 -0.62
N ALA A 113 14.34 37.25 -1.86
CA ALA A 113 13.09 37.90 -2.20
C ALA A 113 11.88 36.99 -1.90
N ALA A 114 11.98 35.69 -2.15
CA ALA A 114 10.94 34.71 -1.80
C ALA A 114 10.76 34.59 -0.29
N ALA A 115 11.84 34.53 0.48
CA ALA A 115 11.81 34.48 1.94
C ALA A 115 11.19 35.76 2.53
N GLN A 116 11.51 36.93 1.98
CA GLN A 116 10.90 38.21 2.40
C GLN A 116 9.38 38.23 2.13
N ARG A 117 8.93 37.77 0.95
CA ARG A 117 7.50 37.63 0.64
C ARG A 117 6.79 36.66 1.58
N ALA A 118 7.40 35.51 1.85
CA ALA A 118 6.83 34.54 2.76
C ALA A 118 6.65 35.09 4.17
N LYS A 119 7.65 35.81 4.70
CA LYS A 119 7.56 36.50 5.99
C LYS A 119 6.50 37.58 6.01
N ALA A 120 6.38 38.37 4.95
CA ALA A 120 5.33 39.41 4.83
C ALA A 120 3.91 38.78 4.81
N MET A 121 3.78 37.54 4.38
CA MET A 121 2.53 36.77 4.41
C MET A 121 2.33 35.96 5.70
N GLY A 122 3.19 36.11 6.70
CA GLY A 122 3.03 35.51 8.02
C GLY A 122 3.79 34.20 8.25
N ALA A 123 4.70 33.80 7.36
CA ALA A 123 5.60 32.68 7.63
C ALA A 123 6.56 32.99 8.78
N LYS A 124 6.76 32.02 9.67
CA LYS A 124 7.66 32.11 10.83
C LYS A 124 9.08 31.70 10.44
#